data_dc1c318e048bbc5449b0a5785aebadde
#
_entry.id   dc1c318e048bbc5449b0a5785aebadde
#
_cell.length_a   1.000
_cell.length_b   1.000
_cell.length_c   1.000
_cell.angle_alpha   90.00
_cell.angle_beta   90.00
_cell.angle_gamma   90.00
#
_symmetry.space_group_name_H-M   'P 1'
#
loop_
_entity.id
_entity.type
_entity.pdbx_description
1 polymer ?
#
loop_
_entity_poly.entity_id
_entity_poly.type
_entity_poly.pdbx_seq_one_letter_code
_entity_poly.pdbx_strand_id
1 'polypeptide(L)'
;MNYLPFLLLLALPLAHADDGDDQPLIIHGCTLAPHSQCPGANLKGANLSNQDLSHMNLAGADLRDADLRHANLDLANLEKAKLQGANLTRASLQQSNLRLADFTGATLMAIQGWGLFAQGPQFENANLGGAYLQFARLSGAKMHKVNLRAADLEMTWLSKADLQGADLSDANLQEAKFGESNLEQATLTGTRQHYANFQDANMEGCKDCPTTWDR
;
A
#
# COMPACT_ATOMS: atom_id res chain seq x y z
N MET A 1 74.44 12.81 34.49
CA MET A 1 73.08 13.26 34.66
C MET A 1 72.52 13.45 33.27
N ASN A 2 71.87 12.38 32.72
CA ASN A 2 71.29 12.38 31.39
C ASN A 2 69.78 12.48 31.51
N TYR A 3 69.20 13.55 31.04
CA TYR A 3 67.76 13.71 30.93
C TYR A 3 67.31 13.09 29.58
N LEU A 4 66.51 12.02 29.63
CA LEU A 4 65.72 11.56 28.50
C LEU A 4 64.48 12.44 28.36
N PRO A 5 64.11 12.90 27.16
CA PRO A 5 62.84 13.54 26.93
C PRO A 5 61.74 12.49 26.82
N PHE A 6 60.67 12.72 27.57
CA PHE A 6 59.43 11.98 27.53
C PHE A 6 58.75 12.24 26.19
N LEU A 7 58.70 11.21 25.33
CA LEU A 7 57.91 11.29 24.08
C LEU A 7 56.42 11.13 24.42
N LEU A 8 55.71 12.25 24.36
CA LEU A 8 54.25 12.25 24.46
C LEU A 8 53.69 11.66 23.16
N LEU A 9 53.27 10.41 23.16
CA LEU A 9 52.47 9.83 22.08
C LEU A 9 51.11 10.51 22.13
N LEU A 10 50.88 11.48 21.26
CA LEU A 10 49.53 11.97 20.89
C LEU A 10 48.83 10.82 20.19
N ALA A 11 47.94 10.14 20.93
CA ALA A 11 46.94 9.27 20.31
C ALA A 11 46.00 10.15 19.43
N LEU A 12 46.20 10.07 18.15
CA LEU A 12 45.22 10.59 17.16
C LEU A 12 43.93 9.79 17.40
N PRO A 13 42.77 10.48 17.55
CA PRO A 13 41.52 9.77 17.51
C PRO A 13 41.38 9.10 16.15
N LEU A 14 41.14 7.79 16.16
CA LEU A 14 40.68 7.06 14.98
C LEU A 14 39.42 7.78 14.47
N ALA A 15 39.57 8.47 13.34
CA ALA A 15 38.44 8.98 12.62
C ALA A 15 37.59 7.75 12.24
N HIS A 16 36.46 7.60 12.86
CA HIS A 16 35.38 6.77 12.36
C HIS A 16 34.90 7.49 11.11
N ALA A 17 35.46 7.09 9.97
CA ALA A 17 34.86 7.38 8.70
C ALA A 17 33.70 6.40 8.54
N ASP A 18 32.52 6.84 8.91
CA ASP A 18 31.26 6.35 8.36
C ASP A 18 30.10 7.26 8.84
N ASP A 19 30.21 8.55 8.56
CA ASP A 19 29.06 9.42 8.51
C ASP A 19 28.69 9.56 7.03
N GLY A 20 28.11 8.49 6.45
CA GLY A 20 27.29 8.63 5.25
C GLY A 20 26.28 9.73 5.56
N ASP A 21 26.21 10.69 4.65
CA ASP A 21 25.38 11.89 4.76
C ASP A 21 23.89 11.46 4.76
N ASP A 22 23.40 10.93 5.91
CA ASP A 22 22.01 10.51 6.16
C ASP A 22 21.10 11.75 6.29
N GLN A 23 21.35 12.77 5.48
CA GLN A 23 20.43 13.89 5.40
C GLN A 23 19.12 13.43 4.76
N PRO A 24 18.00 13.67 5.38
CA PRO A 24 16.73 13.26 4.81
C PRO A 24 16.51 13.94 3.46
N LEU A 25 16.00 13.19 2.50
CA LEU A 25 15.67 13.71 1.18
C LEU A 25 14.62 14.83 1.30
N ILE A 26 14.90 15.99 0.71
CA ILE A 26 13.95 17.12 0.70
C ILE A 26 13.48 17.36 -0.73
N ILE A 27 12.18 17.28 -0.98
CA ILE A 27 11.56 17.56 -2.28
C ILE A 27 10.52 18.66 -2.12
N HIS A 28 10.69 19.78 -2.83
CA HIS A 28 9.80 20.92 -2.79
C HIS A 28 9.44 21.39 -1.35
N GLY A 29 10.42 21.37 -0.45
CA GLY A 29 10.25 21.78 0.94
C GLY A 29 9.63 20.72 1.85
N CYS A 30 9.31 19.54 1.33
CA CYS A 30 8.90 18.38 2.12
C CYS A 30 10.13 17.56 2.51
N THR A 31 10.41 17.44 3.80
CA THR A 31 11.42 16.54 4.34
C THR A 31 10.86 15.12 4.37
N LEU A 32 11.47 14.21 3.63
CA LEU A 32 11.02 12.82 3.52
C LEU A 32 11.71 11.98 4.61
N ALA A 33 11.10 11.96 5.77
CA ALA A 33 11.54 11.21 6.95
C ALA A 33 10.31 10.77 7.77
N PRO A 34 10.43 9.73 8.58
CA PRO A 34 9.35 9.29 9.45
C PRO A 34 8.73 10.44 10.27
N HIS A 35 7.41 10.40 10.45
CA HIS A 35 6.62 11.41 11.17
C HIS A 35 6.57 12.82 10.55
N SER A 36 7.19 13.07 9.41
CA SER A 36 7.17 14.38 8.74
C SER A 36 5.75 14.78 8.30
N GLN A 37 5.50 16.09 8.29
CA GLN A 37 4.22 16.67 7.93
C GLN A 37 4.31 17.35 6.56
N CYS A 38 3.82 16.69 5.53
CA CYS A 38 3.85 17.17 4.14
C CYS A 38 2.46 17.07 3.46
N PRO A 39 1.38 17.59 4.07
CA PRO A 39 0.06 17.53 3.44
C PRO A 39 0.07 18.36 2.14
N GLY A 40 -0.50 17.80 1.09
CA GLY A 40 -0.56 18.45 -0.23
C GLY A 40 0.78 18.57 -0.95
N ALA A 41 1.85 17.93 -0.47
CA ALA A 41 3.17 18.02 -1.10
C ALA A 41 3.14 17.59 -2.58
N ASN A 42 3.90 18.29 -3.41
CA ASN A 42 4.11 17.90 -4.81
C ASN A 42 5.31 16.93 -4.89
N LEU A 43 4.98 15.65 -4.99
CA LEU A 43 5.95 14.55 -5.11
C LEU A 43 5.75 13.78 -6.42
N LYS A 44 5.12 14.42 -7.41
CA LYS A 44 4.86 13.80 -8.71
C LYS A 44 6.14 13.33 -9.37
N GLY A 45 6.18 12.06 -9.80
CA GLY A 45 7.32 11.44 -10.45
C GLY A 45 8.56 11.30 -9.57
N ALA A 46 8.46 11.57 -8.26
CA ALA A 46 9.59 11.47 -7.35
C ALA A 46 10.07 10.01 -7.21
N ASN A 47 11.38 9.83 -7.10
CA ASN A 47 11.95 8.56 -6.70
C ASN A 47 11.97 8.49 -5.15
N LEU A 48 11.05 7.71 -4.61
CA LEU A 48 10.85 7.45 -3.19
C LEU A 48 11.10 5.97 -2.86
N SER A 49 11.75 5.25 -3.77
CA SER A 49 12.01 3.83 -3.59
C SER A 49 12.90 3.57 -2.37
N ASN A 50 12.57 2.55 -1.60
CA ASN A 50 13.27 2.16 -0.37
C ASN A 50 13.29 3.22 0.75
N GLN A 51 12.54 4.31 0.63
CA GLN A 51 12.49 5.34 1.67
C GLN A 51 11.63 4.89 2.85
N ASP A 52 12.03 5.29 4.05
CA ASP A 52 11.17 5.19 5.23
C ASP A 52 10.30 6.45 5.35
N LEU A 53 9.04 6.31 4.95
CA LEU A 53 8.00 7.32 4.97
C LEU A 53 6.93 6.98 6.02
N SER A 54 7.28 6.12 6.99
CA SER A 54 6.35 5.67 8.01
C SER A 54 5.84 6.83 8.86
N HIS A 55 4.56 6.74 9.27
CA HIS A 55 3.89 7.78 10.05
C HIS A 55 3.82 9.17 9.38
N MET A 56 4.27 9.34 8.14
CA MET A 56 4.19 10.64 7.46
C MET A 56 2.75 11.08 7.23
N ASN A 57 2.52 12.38 7.34
CA ASN A 57 1.28 12.99 6.87
C ASN A 57 1.46 13.45 5.41
N LEU A 58 0.93 12.66 4.49
CA LEU A 58 0.91 12.91 3.04
C LEU A 58 -0.53 13.15 2.54
N ALA A 59 -1.44 13.59 3.43
CA ALA A 59 -2.83 13.84 3.07
C ALA A 59 -2.91 14.81 1.88
N GLY A 60 -3.62 14.42 0.82
CA GLY A 60 -3.78 15.21 -0.40
C GLY A 60 -2.51 15.40 -1.23
N ALA A 61 -1.40 14.75 -0.91
CA ALA A 61 -0.16 14.85 -1.67
C ALA A 61 -0.32 14.36 -3.11
N ASP A 62 0.40 14.97 -4.03
CA ASP A 62 0.50 14.55 -5.42
C ASP A 62 1.69 13.61 -5.59
N LEU A 63 1.40 12.31 -5.62
CA LEU A 63 2.33 11.20 -5.79
C LEU A 63 2.15 10.51 -7.15
N ARG A 64 1.50 11.17 -8.12
CA ARG A 64 1.29 10.59 -9.45
C ARG A 64 2.62 10.22 -10.09
N ASP A 65 2.65 9.03 -10.71
CA ASP A 65 3.84 8.51 -11.39
C ASP A 65 5.08 8.35 -10.48
N ALA A 66 4.94 8.46 -9.15
CA ALA A 66 6.05 8.31 -8.21
C ALA A 66 6.52 6.85 -8.13
N ASP A 67 7.81 6.67 -7.93
CA ASP A 67 8.42 5.37 -7.64
C ASP A 67 8.48 5.17 -6.11
N LEU A 68 7.58 4.34 -5.59
CA LEU A 68 7.46 4.00 -4.17
C LEU A 68 7.82 2.52 -3.91
N ARG A 69 8.56 1.89 -4.82
CA ARG A 69 8.94 0.48 -4.67
C ARG A 69 9.71 0.25 -3.38
N HIS A 70 9.28 -0.76 -2.62
CA HIS A 70 9.88 -1.11 -1.32
C HIS A 70 9.86 0.03 -0.27
N ALA A 71 9.13 1.12 -0.49
CA ALA A 71 8.99 2.17 0.51
C ALA A 71 8.21 1.66 1.72
N ASN A 72 8.57 2.15 2.89
CA ASN A 72 7.80 1.94 4.11
C ASN A 72 6.83 3.12 4.30
N LEU A 73 5.53 2.86 4.16
CA LEU A 73 4.43 3.81 4.38
C LEU A 73 3.54 3.37 5.55
N ASP A 74 4.05 2.53 6.44
CA ASP A 74 3.27 2.04 7.58
C ASP A 74 2.76 3.21 8.41
N LEU A 75 1.48 3.14 8.80
CA LEU A 75 0.83 4.17 9.60
C LEU A 75 0.81 5.57 8.95
N ALA A 76 1.21 5.70 7.69
CA ALA A 76 1.16 6.98 6.98
C ALA A 76 -0.27 7.41 6.69
N ASN A 77 -0.50 8.73 6.70
CA ASN A 77 -1.76 9.32 6.27
C ASN A 77 -1.68 9.73 4.80
N LEU A 78 -2.33 8.97 3.93
CA LEU A 78 -2.46 9.21 2.49
C LEU A 78 -3.90 9.59 2.11
N GLU A 79 -4.70 10.10 3.07
CA GLU A 79 -6.08 10.51 2.79
C GLU A 79 -6.13 11.48 1.60
N LYS A 80 -6.96 11.16 0.59
CA LYS A 80 -7.12 11.95 -0.65
C LYS A 80 -5.83 12.17 -1.44
N ALA A 81 -4.76 11.42 -1.19
CA ALA A 81 -3.55 11.49 -1.99
C ALA A 81 -3.81 11.02 -3.43
N LYS A 82 -3.07 11.58 -4.37
CA LYS A 82 -3.13 11.24 -5.79
C LYS A 82 -1.96 10.33 -6.11
N LEU A 83 -2.25 9.05 -6.42
CA LEU A 83 -1.25 8.02 -6.70
C LEU A 83 -1.46 7.36 -8.08
N GLN A 84 -2.17 8.05 -9.00
CA GLN A 84 -2.40 7.51 -10.33
C GLN A 84 -1.08 7.18 -11.03
N GLY A 85 -0.97 5.96 -11.54
CA GLY A 85 0.24 5.47 -12.22
C GLY A 85 1.46 5.25 -11.33
N ALA A 86 1.38 5.49 -10.02
CA ALA A 86 2.49 5.27 -9.10
C ALA A 86 2.87 3.78 -9.03
N ASN A 87 4.14 3.50 -8.75
CA ASN A 87 4.64 2.15 -8.54
C ASN A 87 4.97 1.90 -7.07
N LEU A 88 4.11 1.12 -6.41
CA LEU A 88 4.24 0.73 -5.00
C LEU A 88 4.64 -0.76 -4.84
N THR A 89 5.21 -1.38 -5.87
CA THR A 89 5.57 -2.80 -5.80
C THR A 89 6.37 -3.11 -4.53
N ARG A 90 5.85 -4.06 -3.73
CA ARG A 90 6.43 -4.48 -2.43
C ARG A 90 6.56 -3.38 -1.38
N ALA A 91 5.86 -2.27 -1.51
CA ALA A 91 5.79 -1.27 -0.45
C ALA A 91 5.03 -1.82 0.76
N SER A 92 5.36 -1.32 1.94
CA SER A 92 4.59 -1.56 3.17
C SER A 92 3.61 -0.40 3.40
N LEU A 93 2.35 -0.75 3.65
CA LEU A 93 1.22 0.17 3.87
C LEU A 93 0.40 -0.28 5.09
N GLN A 94 1.03 -1.01 6.02
CA GLN A 94 0.33 -1.57 7.17
C GLN A 94 -0.33 -0.48 8.00
N GLN A 95 -1.62 -0.65 8.30
CA GLN A 95 -2.42 0.28 9.08
C GLN A 95 -2.40 1.74 8.56
N SER A 96 -1.99 1.97 7.31
CA SER A 96 -2.03 3.29 6.70
C SER A 96 -3.46 3.75 6.41
N ASN A 97 -3.67 5.07 6.34
CA ASN A 97 -4.95 5.68 5.98
C ASN A 97 -4.95 6.07 4.49
N LEU A 98 -5.68 5.31 3.67
CA LEU A 98 -5.84 5.55 2.23
C LEU A 98 -7.24 6.07 1.88
N ARG A 99 -7.97 6.62 2.84
CA ARG A 99 -9.34 7.06 2.62
C ARG A 99 -9.43 8.04 1.46
N LEU A 100 -10.29 7.75 0.47
CA LEU A 100 -10.51 8.56 -0.74
C LEU A 100 -9.23 8.80 -1.57
N ALA A 101 -8.17 8.04 -1.36
CA ALA A 101 -6.97 8.11 -2.20
C ALA A 101 -7.25 7.54 -3.59
N ASP A 102 -6.53 8.02 -4.60
CA ASP A 102 -6.69 7.63 -5.99
C ASP A 102 -5.46 6.88 -6.50
N PHE A 103 -5.62 5.57 -6.69
CA PHE A 103 -4.62 4.63 -7.21
C PHE A 103 -4.95 4.16 -8.63
N THR A 104 -5.77 4.91 -9.38
CA THR A 104 -6.15 4.51 -10.74
C THR A 104 -4.93 4.18 -11.59
N GLY A 105 -4.88 2.97 -12.13
CA GLY A 105 -3.77 2.47 -12.94
C GLY A 105 -2.44 2.28 -12.21
N ALA A 106 -2.40 2.41 -10.89
CA ALA A 106 -1.18 2.20 -10.11
C ALA A 106 -0.78 0.72 -10.04
N THR A 107 0.50 0.46 -9.78
CA THR A 107 1.05 -0.87 -9.54
C THR A 107 1.32 -1.06 -8.05
N LEU A 108 0.56 -1.97 -7.41
CA LEU A 108 0.64 -2.30 -5.99
C LEU A 108 0.94 -3.81 -5.79
N MET A 109 1.73 -4.39 -6.68
CA MET A 109 2.03 -5.83 -6.61
C MET A 109 2.74 -6.18 -5.30
N ALA A 110 2.25 -7.23 -4.64
CA ALA A 110 2.84 -7.79 -3.41
C ALA A 110 3.05 -6.76 -2.28
N ILE A 111 2.20 -5.73 -2.21
CA ILE A 111 2.23 -4.79 -1.06
C ILE A 111 1.90 -5.51 0.25
N GLN A 112 2.42 -4.98 1.35
CA GLN A 112 2.05 -5.37 2.71
C GLN A 112 1.01 -4.37 3.23
N GLY A 113 -0.27 -4.72 3.19
CA GLY A 113 -1.39 -3.82 3.53
C GLY A 113 -2.26 -4.36 4.67
N TRP A 114 -1.65 -5.07 5.63
CA TRP A 114 -2.39 -5.58 6.77
C TRP A 114 -3.12 -4.47 7.52
N GLY A 115 -4.43 -4.63 7.70
CA GLY A 115 -5.25 -3.70 8.49
C GLY A 115 -5.33 -2.28 7.93
N LEU A 116 -5.00 -2.03 6.66
CA LEU A 116 -5.09 -0.70 6.06
C LEU A 116 -6.52 -0.15 6.06
N PHE A 117 -6.65 1.18 6.17
CA PHE A 117 -7.92 1.90 6.14
C PHE A 117 -8.10 2.59 4.78
N ALA A 118 -9.00 2.06 3.96
CA ALA A 118 -9.20 2.55 2.60
C ALA A 118 -10.70 2.59 2.27
N GLN A 119 -11.44 3.47 2.94
CA GLN A 119 -12.86 3.69 2.64
C GLN A 119 -13.01 4.57 1.41
N GLY A 120 -13.68 4.05 0.37
CA GLY A 120 -13.96 4.75 -0.87
C GLY A 120 -12.74 5.12 -1.72
N PRO A 121 -11.61 4.40 -1.69
CA PRO A 121 -10.48 4.68 -2.57
C PRO A 121 -10.82 4.28 -4.00
N GLN A 122 -10.04 4.79 -4.94
CA GLN A 122 -10.14 4.44 -6.35
C GLN A 122 -8.96 3.54 -6.74
N PHE A 123 -9.25 2.32 -7.21
CA PHE A 123 -8.28 1.35 -7.70
C PHE A 123 -8.61 0.87 -9.12
N GLU A 124 -9.35 1.67 -9.89
CA GLU A 124 -9.71 1.29 -11.25
C GLU A 124 -8.47 0.95 -12.08
N ASN A 125 -8.47 -0.24 -12.69
CA ASN A 125 -7.35 -0.78 -13.47
C ASN A 125 -6.02 -0.90 -12.69
N ALA A 126 -6.02 -0.82 -11.38
CA ALA A 126 -4.80 -1.00 -10.57
C ALA A 126 -4.39 -2.47 -10.52
N ASN A 127 -3.10 -2.70 -10.31
CA ASN A 127 -2.55 -4.04 -10.16
C ASN A 127 -2.15 -4.33 -8.70
N LEU A 128 -2.97 -5.12 -8.00
CA LEU A 128 -2.74 -5.60 -6.63
C LEU A 128 -2.42 -7.10 -6.58
N GLY A 129 -1.88 -7.66 -7.65
CA GLY A 129 -1.53 -9.09 -7.71
C GLY A 129 -0.60 -9.49 -6.56
N GLY A 130 -0.95 -10.55 -5.83
CA GLY A 130 -0.19 -11.04 -4.68
C GLY A 130 -0.14 -10.09 -3.48
N ALA A 131 -0.99 -9.06 -3.42
CA ALA A 131 -1.05 -8.14 -2.29
C ALA A 131 -1.53 -8.84 -0.99
N TYR A 132 -0.96 -8.49 0.15
CA TYR A 132 -1.36 -8.95 1.48
C TYR A 132 -2.28 -7.91 2.12
N LEU A 133 -3.61 -8.15 2.06
CA LEU A 133 -4.65 -7.19 2.45
C LEU A 133 -5.53 -7.70 3.60
N GLN A 134 -5.01 -8.64 4.39
CA GLN A 134 -5.74 -9.21 5.53
C GLN A 134 -6.23 -8.10 6.46
N PHE A 135 -7.49 -8.21 6.92
CA PHE A 135 -8.15 -7.22 7.80
C PHE A 135 -8.27 -5.81 7.20
N ALA A 136 -7.94 -5.61 5.92
CA ALA A 136 -8.08 -4.31 5.29
C ALA A 136 -9.56 -3.86 5.20
N ARG A 137 -9.80 -2.56 5.30
CA ARG A 137 -11.14 -1.97 5.20
C ARG A 137 -11.27 -1.24 3.87
N LEU A 138 -11.81 -1.94 2.87
CA LEU A 138 -11.97 -1.49 1.49
C LEU A 138 -13.45 -1.20 1.13
N SER A 139 -14.30 -0.98 2.14
CA SER A 139 -15.74 -0.77 1.89
C SER A 139 -15.97 0.44 0.98
N GLY A 140 -16.83 0.25 -0.05
CA GLY A 140 -17.14 1.26 -1.06
C GLY A 140 -15.97 1.61 -1.98
N ALA A 141 -14.90 0.82 -2.01
CA ALA A 141 -13.79 1.02 -2.93
C ALA A 141 -14.25 0.85 -4.39
N LYS A 142 -13.73 1.69 -5.28
CA LYS A 142 -13.91 1.54 -6.72
C LYS A 142 -12.76 0.71 -7.28
N MET A 143 -13.07 -0.54 -7.62
CA MET A 143 -12.08 -1.57 -8.00
C MET A 143 -12.40 -2.18 -9.38
N HIS A 144 -13.00 -1.40 -10.26
CA HIS A 144 -13.36 -1.83 -11.61
C HIS A 144 -12.12 -2.31 -12.37
N LYS A 145 -12.17 -3.55 -12.90
CA LYS A 145 -11.06 -4.21 -13.62
C LYS A 145 -9.74 -4.27 -12.84
N VAL A 146 -9.79 -4.25 -11.54
CA VAL A 146 -8.61 -4.43 -10.70
C VAL A 146 -8.04 -5.85 -10.86
N ASN A 147 -6.71 -5.97 -10.86
CA ASN A 147 -6.04 -7.26 -10.75
C ASN A 147 -5.76 -7.58 -9.28
N LEU A 148 -6.41 -8.61 -8.73
CA LEU A 148 -6.24 -9.13 -7.37
C LEU A 148 -5.81 -10.62 -7.39
N ARG A 149 -5.21 -11.08 -8.50
CA ARG A 149 -4.77 -12.48 -8.61
C ARG A 149 -3.85 -12.85 -7.46
N ALA A 150 -4.11 -14.01 -6.86
CA ALA A 150 -3.33 -14.54 -5.74
C ALA A 150 -3.19 -13.58 -4.54
N ALA A 151 -4.03 -12.54 -4.44
CA ALA A 151 -4.03 -11.65 -3.29
C ALA A 151 -4.57 -12.38 -2.05
N ASP A 152 -4.06 -11.99 -0.88
CA ASP A 152 -4.60 -12.42 0.40
C ASP A 152 -5.58 -11.38 0.94
N LEU A 153 -6.87 -11.70 0.83
CA LEU A 153 -8.02 -10.88 1.23
C LEU A 153 -8.73 -11.48 2.46
N GLU A 154 -8.04 -12.32 3.22
CA GLU A 154 -8.63 -12.93 4.40
C GLU A 154 -9.18 -11.86 5.36
N MET A 155 -10.42 -12.04 5.82
CA MET A 155 -11.12 -11.10 6.70
C MET A 155 -11.20 -9.65 6.20
N THR A 156 -10.97 -9.41 4.90
CA THR A 156 -11.06 -8.07 4.28
C THR A 156 -12.51 -7.61 4.17
N TRP A 157 -12.76 -6.34 4.41
CA TRP A 157 -14.09 -5.73 4.30
C TRP A 157 -14.24 -5.04 2.95
N LEU A 158 -15.02 -5.66 2.04
CA LEU A 158 -15.28 -5.23 0.67
C LEU A 158 -16.78 -4.89 0.44
N SER A 159 -17.53 -4.67 1.53
CA SER A 159 -18.95 -4.36 1.40
C SER A 159 -19.16 -3.09 0.57
N LYS A 160 -20.11 -3.15 -0.38
CA LYS A 160 -20.42 -2.06 -1.32
C LYS A 160 -19.25 -1.68 -2.26
N ALA A 161 -18.20 -2.49 -2.33
CA ALA A 161 -17.12 -2.26 -3.29
C ALA A 161 -17.59 -2.56 -4.72
N ASP A 162 -17.11 -1.78 -5.68
CA ASP A 162 -17.34 -2.04 -7.11
C ASP A 162 -16.15 -2.82 -7.69
N LEU A 163 -16.34 -4.13 -7.84
CA LEU A 163 -15.37 -5.09 -8.35
C LEU A 163 -15.73 -5.57 -9.76
N GLN A 164 -16.54 -4.80 -10.51
CA GLN A 164 -16.96 -5.18 -11.86
C GLN A 164 -15.75 -5.50 -12.74
N GLY A 165 -15.74 -6.69 -13.32
CA GLY A 165 -14.66 -7.16 -14.18
C GLY A 165 -13.32 -7.40 -13.48
N ALA A 166 -13.28 -7.43 -12.16
CA ALA A 166 -12.06 -7.70 -11.39
C ALA A 166 -11.57 -9.14 -11.57
N ASP A 167 -10.25 -9.33 -11.56
CA ASP A 167 -9.62 -10.66 -11.56
C ASP A 167 -9.15 -11.02 -10.15
N LEU A 168 -9.91 -11.88 -9.45
CA LEU A 168 -9.59 -12.44 -8.13
C LEU A 168 -9.05 -13.87 -8.22
N SER A 169 -8.65 -14.34 -9.40
CA SER A 169 -8.21 -15.74 -9.57
C SER A 169 -7.13 -16.09 -8.54
N ASP A 170 -7.26 -17.28 -7.95
CA ASP A 170 -6.33 -17.83 -6.95
C ASP A 170 -6.24 -17.04 -5.62
N ALA A 171 -7.08 -16.01 -5.40
CA ALA A 171 -7.08 -15.21 -4.19
C ALA A 171 -7.57 -15.99 -2.96
N ASN A 172 -7.09 -15.60 -1.78
CA ASN A 172 -7.63 -16.04 -0.50
C ASN A 172 -8.74 -15.08 -0.05
N LEU A 173 -9.98 -15.54 -0.09
CA LEU A 173 -11.18 -14.78 0.30
C LEU A 173 -11.79 -15.29 1.62
N GLN A 174 -11.04 -16.08 2.42
CA GLN A 174 -11.58 -16.64 3.65
C GLN A 174 -12.11 -15.54 4.56
N GLU A 175 -13.34 -15.70 5.05
CA GLU A 175 -14.04 -14.75 5.93
C GLU A 175 -14.19 -13.31 5.38
N ALA A 176 -13.84 -13.06 4.12
CA ALA A 176 -13.98 -11.74 3.49
C ALA A 176 -15.48 -11.34 3.39
N LYS A 177 -15.74 -10.04 3.49
CA LYS A 177 -17.10 -9.47 3.51
C LYS A 177 -17.39 -8.71 2.21
N PHE A 178 -18.14 -9.35 1.30
CA PHE A 178 -18.56 -8.78 0.00
C PHE A 178 -20.04 -8.30 0.00
N GLY A 179 -20.65 -8.13 1.14
CA GLY A 179 -22.07 -7.75 1.20
C GLY A 179 -22.38 -6.52 0.34
N GLU A 180 -23.43 -6.58 -0.48
CA GLU A 180 -23.86 -5.50 -1.39
C GLU A 180 -22.76 -5.06 -2.40
N SER A 181 -21.70 -5.83 -2.63
CA SER A 181 -20.66 -5.50 -3.61
C SER A 181 -21.10 -5.81 -5.04
N ASN A 182 -20.45 -5.18 -6.02
CA ASN A 182 -20.66 -5.46 -7.43
C ASN A 182 -19.51 -6.34 -7.96
N LEU A 183 -19.79 -7.62 -8.22
CA LEU A 183 -18.88 -8.61 -8.80
C LEU A 183 -19.28 -8.97 -10.23
N GLU A 184 -20.07 -8.13 -10.90
CA GLU A 184 -20.47 -8.32 -12.29
C GLU A 184 -19.24 -8.62 -13.17
N GLN A 185 -19.29 -9.72 -13.95
CA GLN A 185 -18.19 -10.15 -14.83
C GLN A 185 -16.82 -10.36 -14.13
N ALA A 186 -16.76 -10.41 -12.81
CA ALA A 186 -15.54 -10.73 -12.10
C ALA A 186 -15.15 -12.20 -12.33
N THR A 187 -13.88 -12.53 -12.03
CA THR A 187 -13.36 -13.90 -12.08
C THR A 187 -12.87 -14.32 -10.70
N LEU A 188 -13.47 -15.42 -10.16
CA LEU A 188 -13.12 -16.01 -8.87
C LEU A 188 -12.52 -17.42 -9.01
N THR A 189 -11.97 -17.76 -10.16
CA THR A 189 -11.40 -19.08 -10.43
C THR A 189 -10.29 -19.42 -9.43
N GLY A 190 -10.35 -20.58 -8.80
CA GLY A 190 -9.32 -21.06 -7.86
C GLY A 190 -9.30 -20.35 -6.50
N THR A 191 -10.26 -19.49 -6.21
CA THR A 191 -10.31 -18.75 -4.92
C THR A 191 -10.66 -19.69 -3.75
N ARG A 192 -10.14 -19.35 -2.56
CA ARG A 192 -10.55 -19.95 -1.29
C ARG A 192 -11.61 -19.07 -0.65
N GLN A 193 -12.87 -19.56 -0.58
CA GLN A 193 -14.04 -18.76 -0.21
C GLN A 193 -14.67 -19.18 1.14
N HIS A 194 -13.94 -19.95 1.96
CA HIS A 194 -14.50 -20.48 3.21
C HIS A 194 -14.96 -19.35 4.13
N TYR A 195 -16.24 -19.39 4.53
CA TYR A 195 -16.90 -18.34 5.33
C TYR A 195 -16.94 -16.93 4.71
N ALA A 196 -16.60 -16.77 3.45
CA ALA A 196 -16.78 -15.48 2.76
C ALA A 196 -18.28 -15.15 2.68
N ASN A 197 -18.63 -13.89 2.91
CA ASN A 197 -20.02 -13.41 2.88
C ASN A 197 -20.26 -12.58 1.60
N PHE A 198 -21.14 -13.07 0.73
CA PHE A 198 -21.53 -12.40 -0.51
C PHE A 198 -23.00 -11.94 -0.49
N GLN A 199 -23.58 -11.74 0.68
CA GLN A 199 -24.98 -11.36 0.82
C GLN A 199 -25.30 -10.13 -0.04
N ASP A 200 -26.37 -10.21 -0.84
CA ASP A 200 -26.86 -9.14 -1.71
C ASP A 200 -25.82 -8.63 -2.75
N ALA A 201 -24.74 -9.38 -2.98
CA ALA A 201 -23.77 -9.02 -4.02
C ALA A 201 -24.31 -9.29 -5.43
N ASN A 202 -24.05 -8.35 -6.37
CA ASN A 202 -24.33 -8.57 -7.79
C ASN A 202 -23.21 -9.44 -8.40
N MET A 203 -23.57 -10.58 -8.98
CA MET A 203 -22.63 -11.53 -9.59
C MET A 203 -23.03 -11.92 -11.00
N GLU A 204 -23.74 -11.04 -11.71
CA GLU A 204 -24.13 -11.28 -13.11
C GLU A 204 -22.88 -11.52 -13.98
N GLY A 205 -22.84 -12.63 -14.69
CA GLY A 205 -21.72 -12.98 -15.56
C GLY A 205 -20.40 -13.28 -14.83
N CYS A 206 -20.41 -13.38 -13.49
CA CYS A 206 -19.22 -13.72 -12.71
C CYS A 206 -18.81 -15.18 -12.96
N LYS A 207 -17.52 -15.40 -13.15
CA LYS A 207 -16.94 -16.71 -13.37
C LYS A 207 -16.51 -17.36 -12.05
N ASP A 208 -16.97 -18.60 -11.81
CA ASP A 208 -16.68 -19.40 -10.61
C ASP A 208 -17.09 -18.70 -9.29
N CYS A 209 -18.06 -17.80 -9.36
CA CYS A 209 -18.71 -17.24 -8.19
C CYS A 209 -19.60 -18.28 -7.47
N PRO A 210 -19.78 -18.18 -6.17
CA PRO A 210 -20.66 -19.09 -5.45
C PRO A 210 -22.11 -18.93 -5.92
N THR A 211 -22.79 -20.05 -6.21
CA THR A 211 -24.19 -20.09 -6.64
C THR A 211 -25.17 -20.24 -5.48
N THR A 212 -24.68 -20.65 -4.33
CA THR A 212 -25.44 -20.78 -3.09
C THR A 212 -24.57 -20.25 -1.95
N TRP A 213 -25.06 -19.27 -1.23
CA TRP A 213 -24.52 -18.92 0.08
C TRP A 213 -25.38 -19.60 1.13
N ASP A 214 -24.80 -20.55 1.80
CA ASP A 214 -25.44 -21.06 2.98
C ASP A 214 -25.51 -19.95 4.01
N ARG A 215 -26.71 -19.67 4.42
CA ARG A 215 -27.16 -18.63 5.36
C ARG A 215 -26.66 -18.89 6.77
#